data_65f22a2bc9405887cc1f0013fa003f5e
#
_entry.id   65f22a2bc9405887cc1f0013fa003f5e
#
_cell.length_a   1.000
_cell.length_b   1.000
_cell.length_c   1.000
_cell.angle_alpha   90.00
_cell.angle_beta   90.00
_cell.angle_gamma   90.00
#
_symmetry.space_group_name_H-M   'P 1'
#
loop_
_entity.id
_entity.type
_entity.pdbx_description
1 polymer ?
#
loop_
_entity_poly.entity_id
_entity_poly.type
_entity_poly.pdbx_seq_one_letter_code
_entity_poly.pdbx_strand_id
1 'polypeptide(L)'
;MQFIDLKAQYQHLKVRIDARIQTVLEHGIYIMGPEVLELEDKLAEYVGVKHAITCANGTDALTLALMAMNIKQGDAVFVPTFTFFASAEAIAYAGATPIFVDSDPDTFNICPTDLAYRIEKVIEEGELNLTVIMAVDLFGLPANYPELKKVAEKYGLKVIEDAAQGFGGGINGKRAGSFGDISTTSFFPAKPLGCYGDGGAIFTDNDEYAELLRSFRVHGRGQDKYDNIRIGMNSRLDTIQAAVLLEKLDEFPAELRNRNKLAKVYEDELSGEYNTPVLPSGYSSSWAQYTLQRECREELMSALKQNGIPSIIYYHTCMHQQTAMAGFKVYGKPLLVAERLARTVFSLPMHGYCSDADKIIKAFGTN
;
A
#
# COMPACT_ATOMS: atom_id res chain seq x y z
N MET A 1 19.66 -15.03 7.61
CA MET A 1 18.26 -14.60 7.81
C MET A 1 17.83 -13.78 6.60
N GLN A 2 16.59 -13.93 6.14
CA GLN A 2 16.00 -13.10 5.09
C GLN A 2 15.17 -11.98 5.73
N PHE A 3 15.13 -10.80 5.08
CA PHE A 3 14.25 -9.71 5.53
C PHE A 3 12.77 -10.06 5.32
N ILE A 4 12.46 -10.67 4.18
CA ILE A 4 11.19 -11.34 3.86
C ILE A 4 11.54 -12.69 3.25
N ASP A 5 11.07 -13.81 3.82
CA ASP A 5 11.41 -15.16 3.36
C ASP A 5 10.32 -15.77 2.47
N LEU A 6 10.33 -15.36 1.19
CA LEU A 6 9.42 -15.90 0.17
C LEU A 6 9.67 -17.39 -0.12
N LYS A 7 10.90 -17.87 0.13
CA LYS A 7 11.24 -19.28 -0.08
C LYS A 7 10.58 -20.17 0.99
N ALA A 8 10.61 -19.73 2.26
CA ALA A 8 9.91 -20.43 3.34
C ALA A 8 8.39 -20.47 3.11
N GLN A 9 7.81 -19.34 2.66
CA GLN A 9 6.39 -19.27 2.29
C GLN A 9 6.06 -20.27 1.17
N TYR A 10 6.85 -20.28 0.08
CA TYR A 10 6.63 -21.24 -1.01
C TYR A 10 6.75 -22.69 -0.56
N GLN A 11 7.75 -23.03 0.26
CA GLN A 11 7.92 -24.41 0.75
C GLN A 11 6.70 -24.87 1.58
N HIS A 12 6.12 -23.96 2.38
CA HIS A 12 4.90 -24.22 3.15
C HIS A 12 3.68 -24.48 2.25
N LEU A 13 3.52 -23.71 1.18
CA LEU A 13 2.36 -23.76 0.28
C LEU A 13 2.60 -24.58 -0.99
N LYS A 14 3.80 -25.15 -1.15
CA LYS A 14 4.28 -25.73 -2.42
C LYS A 14 3.28 -26.64 -3.12
N VAL A 15 2.72 -27.60 -2.40
CA VAL A 15 1.82 -28.62 -2.99
C VAL A 15 0.55 -27.97 -3.55
N ARG A 16 0.00 -27.01 -2.84
CA ARG A 16 -1.23 -26.29 -3.22
C ARG A 16 -0.97 -25.37 -4.42
N ILE A 17 0.10 -24.57 -4.36
CA ILE A 17 0.47 -23.63 -5.42
C ILE A 17 0.84 -24.37 -6.71
N ASP A 18 1.67 -25.40 -6.63
CA ASP A 18 2.08 -26.17 -7.81
C ASP A 18 0.87 -26.83 -8.50
N ALA A 19 -0.07 -27.40 -7.71
CA ALA A 19 -1.29 -28.01 -8.26
C ALA A 19 -2.19 -26.97 -8.96
N ARG A 20 -2.35 -25.79 -8.36
CA ARG A 20 -3.17 -24.72 -8.94
C ARG A 20 -2.54 -24.15 -10.23
N ILE A 21 -1.22 -23.96 -10.25
CA ILE A 21 -0.50 -23.56 -11.46
C ILE A 21 -0.66 -24.64 -12.56
N GLN A 22 -0.53 -25.92 -12.21
CA GLN A 22 -0.73 -27.02 -13.15
C GLN A 22 -2.10 -26.97 -13.82
N THR A 23 -3.17 -26.68 -13.06
CA THR A 23 -4.52 -26.50 -13.59
C THR A 23 -4.56 -25.39 -14.65
N VAL A 24 -3.91 -24.24 -14.41
CA VAL A 24 -3.82 -23.16 -15.40
C VAL A 24 -3.08 -23.59 -16.66
N LEU A 25 -1.99 -24.34 -16.53
CA LEU A 25 -1.23 -24.87 -17.68
C LEU A 25 -2.05 -25.86 -18.51
N GLU A 26 -2.89 -26.68 -17.86
CA GLU A 26 -3.74 -27.67 -18.51
C GLU A 26 -4.88 -27.05 -19.34
N HIS A 27 -5.56 -26.00 -18.82
CA HIS A 27 -6.61 -25.35 -19.60
C HIS A 27 -6.09 -24.27 -20.56
N GLY A 28 -4.86 -23.73 -20.35
CA GLY A 28 -4.19 -22.81 -21.29
C GLY A 28 -4.78 -21.40 -21.38
N ILE A 29 -5.66 -20.95 -20.45
CA ILE A 29 -6.25 -19.61 -20.44
C ILE A 29 -5.41 -18.71 -19.53
N TYR A 30 -4.33 -18.16 -20.07
CA TYR A 30 -3.33 -17.41 -19.30
C TYR A 30 -3.74 -15.96 -18.96
N ILE A 31 -4.71 -15.38 -19.67
CA ILE A 31 -5.18 -14.01 -19.49
C ILE A 31 -6.68 -14.03 -19.22
N MET A 32 -7.10 -13.43 -18.11
CA MET A 32 -8.49 -13.35 -17.68
C MET A 32 -9.15 -14.73 -17.59
N GLY A 33 -8.39 -15.75 -17.13
CA GLY A 33 -8.89 -17.09 -16.88
C GLY A 33 -9.82 -17.18 -15.66
N PRO A 34 -10.40 -18.35 -15.39
CA PRO A 34 -11.37 -18.53 -14.30
C PRO A 34 -10.81 -18.17 -12.92
N GLU A 35 -9.49 -18.40 -12.67
CA GLU A 35 -8.83 -18.06 -11.42
C GLU A 35 -8.82 -16.55 -11.15
N VAL A 36 -8.82 -15.72 -12.19
CA VAL A 36 -8.90 -14.26 -12.03
C VAL A 36 -10.26 -13.85 -11.46
N LEU A 37 -11.34 -14.43 -11.99
CA LEU A 37 -12.70 -14.16 -11.51
C LEU A 37 -12.90 -14.70 -10.08
N GLU A 38 -12.47 -15.94 -9.82
CA GLU A 38 -12.50 -16.53 -8.48
C GLU A 38 -11.73 -15.66 -7.46
N LEU A 39 -10.57 -15.15 -7.85
CA LEU A 39 -9.78 -14.27 -7.00
C LEU A 39 -10.48 -12.94 -6.74
N GLU A 40 -11.07 -12.31 -7.76
CA GLU A 40 -11.82 -11.05 -7.61
C GLU A 40 -12.98 -11.23 -6.62
N ASP A 41 -13.75 -12.31 -6.72
CA ASP A 41 -14.85 -12.61 -5.80
C ASP A 41 -14.34 -12.81 -4.37
N LYS A 42 -13.30 -13.61 -4.17
CA LYS A 42 -12.68 -13.85 -2.84
C LYS A 42 -12.04 -12.61 -2.24
N LEU A 43 -11.43 -11.74 -3.05
CA LEU A 43 -10.86 -10.47 -2.59
C LEU A 43 -11.97 -9.51 -2.16
N ALA A 44 -13.07 -9.40 -2.91
CA ALA A 44 -14.22 -8.58 -2.54
C ALA A 44 -14.84 -9.05 -1.22
N GLU A 45 -15.03 -10.35 -1.05
CA GLU A 45 -15.50 -10.95 0.20
C GLU A 45 -14.53 -10.69 1.36
N TYR A 46 -13.20 -10.90 1.14
CA TYR A 46 -12.19 -10.69 2.15
C TYR A 46 -12.15 -9.25 2.65
N VAL A 47 -12.21 -8.27 1.74
CA VAL A 47 -12.20 -6.83 2.06
C VAL A 47 -13.53 -6.39 2.64
N GLY A 48 -14.65 -6.99 2.21
CA GLY A 48 -16.01 -6.62 2.59
C GLY A 48 -16.55 -5.47 1.75
N VAL A 49 -16.26 -5.48 0.44
CA VAL A 49 -16.73 -4.51 -0.56
C VAL A 49 -17.46 -5.22 -1.70
N LYS A 50 -18.19 -4.44 -2.50
CA LYS A 50 -19.00 -4.99 -3.59
C LYS A 50 -18.15 -5.47 -4.79
N HIS A 51 -17.06 -4.77 -5.09
CA HIS A 51 -16.25 -5.03 -6.28
C HIS A 51 -14.76 -5.07 -5.95
N ALA A 52 -14.10 -6.10 -6.48
CA ALA A 52 -12.65 -6.16 -6.64
C ALA A 52 -12.33 -6.30 -8.13
N ILE A 53 -11.37 -5.53 -8.62
CA ILE A 53 -10.92 -5.53 -10.00
C ILE A 53 -9.40 -5.70 -10.00
N THR A 54 -8.91 -6.84 -10.44
CA THR A 54 -7.46 -7.11 -10.53
C THR A 54 -6.83 -6.37 -11.71
N CYS A 55 -5.55 -6.03 -11.58
CA CYS A 55 -4.76 -5.35 -12.60
C CYS A 55 -3.30 -5.82 -12.59
N ALA A 56 -2.48 -5.27 -13.50
CA ALA A 56 -1.11 -5.75 -13.71
C ALA A 56 -0.15 -5.48 -12.54
N ASN A 57 -0.35 -4.40 -11.80
CA ASN A 57 0.50 -4.02 -10.65
C ASN A 57 -0.17 -2.91 -9.80
N GLY A 58 0.45 -2.57 -8.65
CA GLY A 58 -0.08 -1.54 -7.75
C GLY A 58 -0.01 -0.11 -8.32
N THR A 59 0.99 0.22 -9.14
CA THR A 59 1.10 1.53 -9.80
C THR A 59 -0.03 1.73 -10.81
N ASP A 60 -0.33 0.69 -11.60
CA ASP A 60 -1.46 0.69 -12.51
C ASP A 60 -2.79 0.80 -11.74
N ALA A 61 -2.90 0.16 -10.57
CA ALA A 61 -4.11 0.28 -9.73
C ALA A 61 -4.38 1.74 -9.34
N LEU A 62 -3.35 2.49 -8.92
CA LEU A 62 -3.45 3.92 -8.62
C LEU A 62 -3.80 4.75 -9.87
N THR A 63 -3.14 4.47 -10.99
CA THR A 63 -3.40 5.15 -12.26
C THR A 63 -4.84 4.92 -12.73
N LEU A 64 -5.32 3.68 -12.68
CA LEU A 64 -6.70 3.33 -13.05
C LEU A 64 -7.73 3.99 -12.11
N ALA A 65 -7.43 4.10 -10.81
CA ALA A 65 -8.29 4.79 -9.84
C ALA A 65 -8.41 6.29 -10.20
N LEU A 66 -7.28 6.95 -10.50
CA LEU A 66 -7.27 8.36 -10.93
C LEU A 66 -8.02 8.54 -12.27
N MET A 67 -7.85 7.63 -13.23
CA MET A 67 -8.61 7.63 -14.48
C MET A 67 -10.11 7.49 -14.25
N ALA A 68 -10.53 6.58 -13.36
CA ALA A 68 -11.95 6.36 -13.04
C ALA A 68 -12.58 7.58 -12.37
N MET A 69 -11.81 8.34 -11.60
CA MET A 69 -12.22 9.62 -11.00
C MET A 69 -12.06 10.81 -11.95
N ASN A 70 -11.66 10.60 -13.23
CA ASN A 70 -11.44 11.63 -14.24
C ASN A 70 -10.45 12.73 -13.81
N ILE A 71 -9.40 12.34 -13.09
CA ILE A 71 -8.33 13.24 -12.65
C ILE A 71 -7.45 13.63 -13.83
N LYS A 72 -7.10 14.93 -13.92
CA LYS A 72 -6.43 15.52 -15.08
C LYS A 72 -5.63 16.76 -14.73
N GLN A 73 -5.03 17.38 -15.71
CA GLN A 73 -4.31 18.66 -15.57
C GLN A 73 -5.22 19.74 -14.96
N GLY A 74 -4.69 20.48 -14.00
CA GLY A 74 -5.40 21.49 -13.23
C GLY A 74 -6.03 20.98 -11.95
N ASP A 75 -5.99 19.67 -11.72
CA ASP A 75 -6.50 19.06 -10.48
C ASP A 75 -5.38 18.92 -9.44
N ALA A 76 -5.73 19.16 -8.17
CA ALA A 76 -4.88 18.93 -7.01
C ALA A 76 -5.24 17.60 -6.35
N VAL A 77 -4.23 16.75 -6.16
CA VAL A 77 -4.35 15.48 -5.41
C VAL A 77 -3.42 15.52 -4.22
N PHE A 78 -3.97 15.47 -3.01
CA PHE A 78 -3.23 15.53 -1.76
C PHE A 78 -2.66 14.15 -1.41
N VAL A 79 -1.34 14.08 -1.21
CA VAL A 79 -0.62 12.82 -1.01
C VAL A 79 0.45 12.97 0.07
N PRO A 80 0.68 11.95 0.95
CA PRO A 80 1.78 12.04 1.90
C PRO A 80 3.11 12.13 1.17
N THR A 81 4.01 12.98 1.67
CA THR A 81 5.35 13.09 1.10
C THR A 81 6.28 11.96 1.53
N PHE A 82 5.98 11.29 2.65
CA PHE A 82 6.74 10.15 3.16
C PHE A 82 6.03 8.85 2.78
N THR A 83 6.27 8.37 1.57
CA THR A 83 5.68 7.15 1.00
C THR A 83 6.55 6.59 -0.11
N PHE A 84 6.11 5.48 -0.74
CA PHE A 84 6.72 4.95 -1.95
C PHE A 84 6.41 5.85 -3.16
N PHE A 85 7.35 5.91 -4.10
CA PHE A 85 7.30 6.83 -5.24
C PHE A 85 6.03 6.73 -6.08
N ALA A 86 5.48 5.51 -6.25
CA ALA A 86 4.30 5.26 -7.09
C ALA A 86 3.07 6.10 -6.69
N SER A 87 2.88 6.45 -5.40
CA SER A 87 1.72 7.24 -4.96
C SER A 87 1.74 8.66 -5.57
N ALA A 88 2.91 9.33 -5.61
CA ALA A 88 3.04 10.64 -6.24
C ALA A 88 3.24 10.54 -7.77
N GLU A 89 3.94 9.49 -8.23
CA GLU A 89 4.18 9.22 -9.67
C GLU A 89 2.87 9.08 -10.45
N ALA A 90 1.91 8.30 -9.94
CA ALA A 90 0.63 8.09 -10.59
C ALA A 90 -0.15 9.41 -10.77
N ILE A 91 -0.07 10.32 -9.79
CA ILE A 91 -0.70 11.65 -9.86
C ILE A 91 -0.04 12.48 -10.97
N ALA A 92 1.28 12.54 -10.99
CA ALA A 92 2.04 13.26 -12.02
C ALA A 92 1.80 12.66 -13.41
N TYR A 93 1.73 11.33 -13.51
CA TYR A 93 1.44 10.62 -14.76
C TYR A 93 0.03 10.93 -15.30
N ALA A 94 -0.96 11.12 -14.42
CA ALA A 94 -2.31 11.58 -14.79
C ALA A 94 -2.36 13.06 -15.23
N GLY A 95 -1.22 13.80 -15.15
CA GLY A 95 -1.12 15.21 -15.45
C GLY A 95 -1.63 16.13 -14.33
N ALA A 96 -2.05 15.58 -13.20
CA ALA A 96 -2.48 16.33 -12.03
C ALA A 96 -1.30 16.82 -11.19
N THR A 97 -1.58 17.71 -10.25
CA THR A 97 -0.57 18.27 -9.34
C THR A 97 -0.59 17.54 -8.00
N PRO A 98 0.49 16.81 -7.63
CA PRO A 98 0.62 16.24 -6.30
C PRO A 98 0.84 17.36 -5.27
N ILE A 99 -0.03 17.45 -4.27
CA ILE A 99 0.11 18.36 -3.14
C ILE A 99 0.66 17.57 -1.97
N PHE A 100 1.93 17.79 -1.65
CA PHE A 100 2.61 17.06 -0.59
C PHE A 100 2.12 17.46 0.78
N VAL A 101 1.73 16.47 1.58
CA VAL A 101 1.24 16.60 2.95
C VAL A 101 2.26 15.98 3.90
N ASP A 102 2.48 16.59 5.06
CA ASP A 102 3.37 16.09 6.09
C ASP A 102 2.80 14.85 6.79
N SER A 103 3.64 14.13 7.50
CA SER A 103 3.28 12.90 8.20
C SER A 103 2.89 13.17 9.66
N ASP A 104 2.10 12.27 10.20
CA ASP A 104 1.94 12.10 11.63
C ASP A 104 3.21 11.44 12.20
N PRO A 105 3.81 11.97 13.29
CA PRO A 105 5.09 11.49 13.80
C PRO A 105 5.04 10.08 14.41
N ASP A 106 3.87 9.64 14.88
CA ASP A 106 3.71 8.39 15.60
C ASP A 106 3.26 7.24 14.68
N THR A 107 2.38 7.55 13.74
CA THR A 107 1.81 6.56 12.79
C THR A 107 2.52 6.55 11.45
N PHE A 108 3.32 7.57 11.13
CA PHE A 108 4.01 7.82 9.85
C PHE A 108 3.07 8.15 8.68
N ASN A 109 1.78 7.95 8.86
CA ASN A 109 0.74 8.17 7.86
C ASN A 109 0.48 9.68 7.62
N ILE A 110 -0.29 9.99 6.59
CA ILE A 110 -0.69 11.37 6.28
C ILE A 110 -1.32 12.06 7.50
N CYS A 111 -0.85 13.27 7.84
CA CYS A 111 -1.34 14.05 8.97
C CYS A 111 -2.63 14.82 8.60
N PRO A 112 -3.80 14.51 9.19
CA PRO A 112 -5.06 15.20 8.85
C PRO A 112 -5.03 16.71 9.11
N THR A 113 -4.32 17.15 10.13
CA THR A 113 -4.16 18.58 10.46
C THR A 113 -3.32 19.31 9.42
N ASP A 114 -2.21 18.70 8.96
CA ASP A 114 -1.39 19.29 7.89
C ASP A 114 -2.12 19.24 6.55
N LEU A 115 -2.90 18.17 6.29
CA LEU A 115 -3.77 18.08 5.11
C LEU A 115 -4.73 19.27 5.04
N ALA A 116 -5.47 19.54 6.12
CA ALA A 116 -6.40 20.68 6.16
C ALA A 116 -5.66 22.02 5.92
N TYR A 117 -4.49 22.20 6.52
CA TYR A 117 -3.65 23.38 6.29
C TYR A 117 -3.21 23.51 4.80
N ARG A 118 -2.80 22.41 4.15
CA ARG A 118 -2.40 22.44 2.72
C ARG A 118 -3.58 22.76 1.81
N ILE A 119 -4.76 22.22 2.11
CA ILE A 119 -5.98 22.52 1.36
C ILE A 119 -6.24 24.03 1.39
N GLU A 120 -6.20 24.66 2.57
CA GLU A 120 -6.39 26.11 2.69
C GLU A 120 -5.34 26.90 1.87
N LYS A 121 -4.08 26.43 1.84
CA LYS A 121 -3.04 27.08 1.02
C LYS A 121 -3.27 26.95 -0.47
N VAL A 122 -3.79 25.82 -0.94
CA VAL A 122 -4.18 25.65 -2.36
C VAL A 122 -5.38 26.55 -2.70
N ILE A 123 -6.36 26.68 -1.79
CA ILE A 123 -7.50 27.59 -1.97
C ILE A 123 -7.04 29.06 -2.03
N GLU A 124 -6.13 29.48 -1.16
CA GLU A 124 -5.60 30.86 -1.15
C GLU A 124 -4.91 31.23 -2.47
N GLU A 125 -4.26 30.27 -3.14
CA GLU A 125 -3.62 30.51 -4.46
C GLU A 125 -4.62 30.46 -5.62
N GLY A 126 -5.69 29.64 -5.53
CA GLY A 126 -6.80 29.61 -6.47
C GLY A 126 -6.47 29.09 -7.86
N GLU A 127 -5.35 28.38 -8.03
CA GLU A 127 -4.86 27.91 -9.35
C GLU A 127 -5.32 26.48 -9.70
N LEU A 128 -5.72 25.68 -8.71
CA LEU A 128 -6.00 24.25 -8.86
C LEU A 128 -7.40 23.90 -8.35
N ASN A 129 -8.02 22.91 -9.00
CA ASN A 129 -9.27 22.30 -8.53
C ASN A 129 -8.94 21.30 -7.43
N LEU A 130 -9.60 21.41 -6.29
CA LEU A 130 -9.48 20.41 -5.21
C LEU A 130 -10.24 19.15 -5.61
N THR A 131 -9.61 17.96 -5.63
CA THR A 131 -10.28 16.75 -6.13
C THR A 131 -10.17 15.55 -5.21
N VAL A 132 -8.96 15.12 -4.85
CA VAL A 132 -8.73 13.82 -4.20
C VAL A 132 -7.73 13.93 -3.06
N ILE A 133 -7.98 13.18 -1.99
CA ILE A 133 -7.00 12.80 -0.97
C ILE A 133 -6.56 11.38 -1.29
N MET A 134 -5.28 11.17 -1.63
CA MET A 134 -4.67 9.85 -1.76
C MET A 134 -3.93 9.53 -0.47
N ALA A 135 -4.55 8.76 0.41
CA ALA A 135 -3.95 8.33 1.67
C ALA A 135 -3.26 6.98 1.49
N VAL A 136 -2.09 6.83 2.11
CA VAL A 136 -1.31 5.58 2.07
C VAL A 136 -1.33 4.92 3.43
N ASP A 137 -1.55 3.63 3.49
CA ASP A 137 -1.49 2.79 4.69
C ASP A 137 -0.06 2.34 4.94
N LEU A 138 0.78 3.28 5.37
CA LEU A 138 2.22 3.07 5.43
C LEU A 138 2.60 2.01 6.46
N PHE A 139 3.55 1.15 6.11
CA PHE A 139 4.10 0.05 6.92
C PHE A 139 3.07 -1.00 7.36
N GLY A 140 1.83 -0.89 6.86
CA GLY A 140 0.77 -1.83 7.16
C GLY A 140 -0.32 -1.31 8.09
N LEU A 141 -0.17 -0.09 8.60
CA LEU A 141 -1.17 0.57 9.43
C LEU A 141 -2.09 1.44 8.57
N PRO A 142 -3.42 1.21 8.56
CA PRO A 142 -4.35 2.10 7.88
C PRO A 142 -4.20 3.55 8.34
N ALA A 143 -4.30 4.50 7.41
CA ALA A 143 -4.30 5.92 7.72
C ALA A 143 -5.51 6.28 8.60
N ASN A 144 -5.50 7.47 9.20
CA ASN A 144 -6.61 7.91 10.06
C ASN A 144 -7.85 8.29 9.22
N TYR A 145 -8.45 7.30 8.54
CA TYR A 145 -9.62 7.51 7.69
C TYR A 145 -10.81 8.17 8.38
N PRO A 146 -11.10 7.94 9.68
CA PRO A 146 -12.13 8.70 10.38
C PRO A 146 -11.93 10.23 10.32
N GLU A 147 -10.70 10.71 10.52
CA GLU A 147 -10.40 12.14 10.44
C GLU A 147 -10.24 12.63 8.99
N LEU A 148 -9.64 11.82 8.11
CA LEU A 148 -9.50 12.14 6.69
C LEU A 148 -10.85 12.31 6.01
N LYS A 149 -11.86 11.50 6.35
CA LYS A 149 -13.23 11.62 5.82
C LYS A 149 -13.91 12.91 6.25
N LYS A 150 -13.71 13.38 7.51
CA LYS A 150 -14.21 14.68 7.94
C LYS A 150 -13.60 15.82 7.12
N VAL A 151 -12.30 15.75 6.84
CA VAL A 151 -11.63 16.73 5.97
C VAL A 151 -12.18 16.62 4.53
N ALA A 152 -12.32 15.43 3.99
CA ALA A 152 -12.87 15.21 2.65
C ALA A 152 -14.29 15.77 2.52
N GLU A 153 -15.18 15.50 3.48
CA GLU A 153 -16.54 16.02 3.53
C GLU A 153 -16.57 17.55 3.58
N LYS A 154 -15.72 18.17 4.45
CA LYS A 154 -15.65 19.64 4.60
C LYS A 154 -15.30 20.35 3.29
N TYR A 155 -14.43 19.77 2.48
CA TYR A 155 -13.90 20.40 1.26
C TYR A 155 -14.44 19.77 -0.04
N GLY A 156 -15.36 18.81 0.04
CA GLY A 156 -15.96 18.15 -1.13
C GLY A 156 -14.99 17.26 -1.89
N LEU A 157 -14.00 16.65 -1.21
CA LEU A 157 -12.97 15.81 -1.81
C LEU A 157 -13.39 14.34 -1.82
N LYS A 158 -12.86 13.59 -2.78
CA LYS A 158 -12.87 12.12 -2.81
C LYS A 158 -11.64 11.55 -2.11
N VAL A 159 -11.72 10.27 -1.71
CA VAL A 159 -10.62 9.58 -1.05
C VAL A 159 -10.20 8.37 -1.88
N ILE A 160 -8.91 8.29 -2.24
CA ILE A 160 -8.24 7.07 -2.69
C ILE A 160 -7.45 6.51 -1.51
N GLU A 161 -7.66 5.24 -1.22
CA GLU A 161 -6.85 4.47 -0.28
C GLU A 161 -5.77 3.71 -1.04
N ASP A 162 -4.51 3.97 -0.74
CA ASP A 162 -3.38 3.13 -1.18
C ASP A 162 -3.05 2.11 -0.08
N ALA A 163 -3.70 0.96 -0.14
CA ALA A 163 -3.50 -0.15 0.79
C ALA A 163 -2.41 -1.14 0.33
N ALA A 164 -1.47 -0.71 -0.54
CA ALA A 164 -0.40 -1.59 -1.02
C ALA A 164 0.45 -2.19 0.12
N GLN A 165 0.56 -1.53 1.24
CA GLN A 165 1.17 -2.04 2.46
C GLN A 165 0.10 -2.39 3.51
N GLY A 166 -1.04 -1.71 3.50
CA GLY A 166 -2.13 -1.85 4.47
C GLY A 166 -2.97 -3.12 4.33
N PHE A 167 -2.95 -3.81 3.18
CA PHE A 167 -3.80 -4.97 2.92
C PHE A 167 -3.63 -6.04 4.01
N GLY A 168 -4.71 -6.35 4.72
CA GLY A 168 -4.71 -7.20 5.91
C GLY A 168 -4.78 -6.45 7.25
N GLY A 169 -4.52 -5.13 7.26
CA GLY A 169 -4.80 -4.24 8.39
C GLY A 169 -6.28 -3.84 8.45
N GLY A 170 -6.64 -3.04 9.44
CA GLY A 170 -8.03 -2.59 9.58
C GLY A 170 -8.28 -1.59 10.69
N ILE A 171 -9.51 -1.05 10.73
CA ILE A 171 -10.00 -0.12 11.75
C ILE A 171 -11.38 -0.59 12.21
N ASN A 172 -11.56 -0.86 13.51
CA ASN A 172 -12.84 -1.24 14.11
C ASN A 172 -13.54 -2.39 13.37
N GLY A 173 -12.77 -3.41 12.95
CA GLY A 173 -13.26 -4.59 12.25
C GLY A 173 -13.47 -4.43 10.74
N LYS A 174 -13.38 -3.22 10.18
CA LYS A 174 -13.32 -3.00 8.73
C LYS A 174 -11.89 -3.17 8.24
N ARG A 175 -11.72 -3.78 7.07
CA ARG A 175 -10.39 -4.07 6.51
C ARG A 175 -9.88 -2.98 5.58
N ALA A 176 -8.57 -2.82 5.53
CA ALA A 176 -7.90 -2.04 4.49
C ALA A 176 -8.29 -2.55 3.10
N GLY A 177 -8.52 -1.62 2.18
CA GLY A 177 -9.16 -1.83 0.90
C GLY A 177 -10.64 -1.40 0.87
N SER A 178 -11.22 -0.95 2.04
CA SER A 178 -12.62 -0.52 2.14
C SER A 178 -12.81 0.92 2.66
N PHE A 179 -11.72 1.67 2.79
CA PHE A 179 -11.81 3.00 3.40
C PHE A 179 -11.96 4.14 2.41
N GLY A 180 -11.51 3.98 1.14
CA GLY A 180 -11.65 4.99 0.08
C GLY A 180 -12.97 4.93 -0.66
N ASP A 181 -13.28 5.96 -1.48
CA ASP A 181 -14.26 5.86 -2.58
C ASP A 181 -13.77 4.82 -3.61
N ILE A 182 -12.44 4.80 -3.84
CA ILE A 182 -11.70 3.73 -4.51
C ILE A 182 -10.49 3.39 -3.62
N SER A 183 -10.23 2.10 -3.43
CA SER A 183 -9.06 1.61 -2.73
C SER A 183 -8.20 0.75 -3.64
N THR A 184 -6.89 0.75 -3.44
CA THR A 184 -5.94 0.02 -4.28
C THR A 184 -5.02 -0.85 -3.45
N THR A 185 -4.49 -1.92 -4.03
CA THR A 185 -3.42 -2.70 -3.41
C THR A 185 -2.42 -3.21 -4.44
N SER A 186 -1.28 -3.67 -3.98
CA SER A 186 -0.22 -4.28 -4.77
C SER A 186 0.01 -5.71 -4.33
N PHE A 187 0.20 -6.59 -5.30
CA PHE A 187 0.61 -7.98 -5.07
C PHE A 187 2.08 -8.23 -5.43
N PHE A 188 2.92 -7.16 -5.45
CA PHE A 188 4.36 -7.35 -5.57
C PHE A 188 4.85 -8.40 -4.54
N PRO A 189 5.79 -9.30 -4.86
CA PRO A 189 6.12 -10.47 -4.03
C PRO A 189 6.37 -10.21 -2.56
N ALA A 190 6.97 -9.05 -2.22
CA ALA A 190 7.30 -8.68 -0.85
C ALA A 190 6.13 -8.00 -0.08
N LYS A 191 4.97 -7.81 -0.70
CA LYS A 191 3.78 -7.25 -0.03
C LYS A 191 3.15 -8.26 0.95
N PRO A 192 2.32 -7.79 1.90
CA PRO A 192 1.66 -8.70 2.85
C PRO A 192 0.97 -9.88 2.19
N LEU A 193 0.20 -9.63 1.13
CA LEU A 193 -0.28 -10.63 0.18
C LEU A 193 0.40 -10.36 -1.17
N GLY A 194 1.34 -11.21 -1.58
CA GLY A 194 2.12 -11.02 -2.81
C GLY A 194 2.08 -12.25 -3.73
N CYS A 195 2.01 -12.03 -5.05
CA CYS A 195 2.13 -13.10 -6.06
C CYS A 195 3.61 -13.43 -6.38
N TYR A 196 3.86 -14.17 -7.45
CA TYR A 196 5.22 -14.52 -7.91
C TYR A 196 5.61 -13.75 -9.17
N GLY A 197 5.26 -12.49 -9.20
CA GLY A 197 5.49 -11.50 -10.24
C GLY A 197 4.82 -10.20 -9.84
N ASP A 198 4.43 -9.39 -10.82
CA ASP A 198 3.62 -8.21 -10.57
C ASP A 198 2.13 -8.53 -10.52
N GLY A 199 1.40 -7.74 -9.75
CA GLY A 199 -0.04 -7.81 -9.60
C GLY A 199 -0.57 -6.67 -8.75
N GLY A 200 -1.86 -6.38 -8.89
CA GLY A 200 -2.58 -5.40 -8.10
C GLY A 200 -4.08 -5.64 -8.13
N ALA A 201 -4.80 -4.93 -7.27
CA ALA A 201 -6.25 -4.89 -7.30
C ALA A 201 -6.79 -3.54 -6.86
N ILE A 202 -8.03 -3.27 -7.27
CA ILE A 202 -8.78 -2.05 -6.99
C ILE A 202 -10.11 -2.49 -6.39
N PHE A 203 -10.56 -1.77 -5.35
CA PHE A 203 -11.76 -2.09 -4.58
C PHE A 203 -12.70 -0.88 -4.56
N THR A 204 -13.99 -1.13 -4.68
CA THR A 204 -15.01 -0.08 -4.57
C THR A 204 -16.40 -0.67 -4.33
N ASP A 205 -17.27 0.10 -3.66
CA ASP A 205 -18.71 -0.20 -3.58
C ASP A 205 -19.51 0.47 -4.68
N ASN A 206 -18.88 1.33 -5.51
CA ASN A 206 -19.53 2.10 -6.55
C ASN A 206 -19.55 1.32 -7.87
N ASP A 207 -20.76 1.01 -8.39
CA ASP A 207 -20.97 0.25 -9.63
C ASP A 207 -20.38 0.96 -10.86
N GLU A 208 -20.48 2.30 -10.91
CA GLU A 208 -19.99 3.13 -12.01
C GLU A 208 -18.46 3.10 -12.09
N TYR A 209 -17.79 3.25 -10.95
CA TYR A 209 -16.32 3.09 -10.88
C TYR A 209 -15.91 1.68 -11.28
N ALA A 210 -16.61 0.66 -10.81
CA ALA A 210 -16.29 -0.74 -11.16
C ALA A 210 -16.41 -1.01 -12.67
N GLU A 211 -17.43 -0.46 -13.34
CA GLU A 211 -17.59 -0.56 -14.80
C GLU A 211 -16.44 0.14 -15.53
N LEU A 212 -16.12 1.38 -15.14
CA LEU A 212 -15.00 2.15 -15.70
C LEU A 212 -13.67 1.40 -15.56
N LEU A 213 -13.36 0.90 -14.37
CA LEU A 213 -12.12 0.18 -14.07
C LEU A 213 -11.99 -1.11 -14.90
N ARG A 214 -13.08 -1.89 -15.03
CA ARG A 214 -13.09 -3.09 -15.89
C ARG A 214 -12.86 -2.76 -17.36
N SER A 215 -13.40 -1.63 -17.84
CA SER A 215 -13.17 -1.14 -19.19
C SER A 215 -11.72 -0.66 -19.37
N PHE A 216 -11.24 0.20 -18.48
CA PHE A 216 -9.92 0.81 -18.58
C PHE A 216 -8.78 -0.22 -18.54
N ARG A 217 -8.85 -1.26 -17.69
CA ARG A 217 -7.79 -2.29 -17.61
C ARG A 217 -7.62 -3.12 -18.88
N VAL A 218 -8.58 -3.04 -19.81
CA VAL A 218 -8.58 -3.74 -21.10
C VAL A 218 -8.79 -2.73 -22.24
N HIS A 219 -7.88 -1.74 -22.33
CA HIS A 219 -7.83 -0.74 -23.40
C HIS A 219 -9.10 0.12 -23.55
N GLY A 220 -9.92 0.29 -22.51
CA GLY A 220 -11.16 1.06 -22.59
C GLY A 220 -12.26 0.36 -23.40
N ARG A 221 -12.25 -0.99 -23.42
CA ARG A 221 -13.19 -1.80 -24.20
C ARG A 221 -14.64 -1.58 -23.73
N GLY A 222 -15.55 -1.44 -24.71
CA GLY A 222 -17.00 -1.42 -24.53
C GLY A 222 -17.61 -2.84 -24.46
N GLN A 223 -18.87 -2.94 -24.80
CA GLN A 223 -19.57 -4.23 -24.87
C GLN A 223 -19.08 -5.10 -26.06
N ASP A 224 -18.81 -4.48 -27.19
CA ASP A 224 -18.21 -5.16 -28.33
C ASP A 224 -16.71 -5.33 -28.10
N LYS A 225 -16.19 -6.52 -28.46
CA LYS A 225 -14.77 -6.87 -28.32
C LYS A 225 -13.83 -5.93 -29.08
N TYR A 226 -14.29 -5.38 -30.20
CA TYR A 226 -13.50 -4.55 -31.11
C TYR A 226 -13.82 -3.05 -30.99
N ASP A 227 -14.76 -2.66 -30.08
CA ASP A 227 -15.10 -1.27 -29.83
C ASP A 227 -14.49 -0.77 -28.52
N ASN A 228 -13.43 0.03 -28.64
CA ASN A 228 -12.78 0.70 -27.52
C ASN A 228 -13.42 2.08 -27.35
N ILE A 229 -14.37 2.19 -26.46
CA ILE A 229 -15.17 3.41 -26.22
C ILE A 229 -14.49 4.44 -25.33
N ARG A 230 -13.33 4.10 -24.77
CA ARG A 230 -12.50 4.94 -23.88
C ARG A 230 -11.02 4.71 -24.17
N ILE A 231 -10.17 5.66 -23.82
CA ILE A 231 -8.72 5.41 -23.73
C ILE A 231 -8.46 4.68 -22.43
N GLY A 232 -7.85 3.51 -22.51
CA GLY A 232 -7.53 2.66 -21.38
C GLY A 232 -6.09 2.16 -21.39
N MET A 233 -5.82 1.12 -20.62
CA MET A 233 -4.50 0.53 -20.45
C MET A 233 -4.55 -0.98 -20.76
N ASN A 234 -3.38 -1.57 -21.00
CA ASN A 234 -3.19 -3.01 -20.94
C ASN A 234 -2.76 -3.39 -19.52
N SER A 235 -3.72 -3.51 -18.60
CA SER A 235 -3.44 -3.74 -17.17
C SER A 235 -4.31 -4.87 -16.62
N ARG A 236 -3.89 -6.09 -16.84
CA ARG A 236 -4.56 -7.32 -16.39
C ARG A 236 -3.65 -8.12 -15.49
N LEU A 237 -4.23 -8.81 -14.51
CA LEU A 237 -3.52 -9.83 -13.75
C LEU A 237 -3.44 -11.12 -14.58
N ASP A 238 -2.25 -11.70 -14.68
CA ASP A 238 -2.07 -13.00 -15.34
C ASP A 238 -2.72 -14.12 -14.51
N THR A 239 -3.35 -15.10 -15.19
CA THR A 239 -4.06 -16.20 -14.52
C THR A 239 -3.14 -17.02 -13.61
N ILE A 240 -1.88 -17.19 -13.97
CA ILE A 240 -0.88 -17.88 -13.11
C ILE A 240 -0.69 -17.12 -11.79
N GLN A 241 -0.63 -15.78 -11.81
CA GLN A 241 -0.50 -14.99 -10.59
C GLN A 241 -1.78 -15.05 -9.75
N ALA A 242 -2.95 -15.09 -10.37
CA ALA A 242 -4.22 -15.30 -9.68
C ALA A 242 -4.25 -16.68 -8.98
N ALA A 243 -3.78 -17.72 -9.65
CA ALA A 243 -3.65 -19.06 -9.07
C ALA A 243 -2.78 -19.08 -7.80
N VAL A 244 -1.65 -18.39 -7.82
CA VAL A 244 -0.77 -18.24 -6.64
C VAL A 244 -1.47 -17.48 -5.52
N LEU A 245 -2.13 -16.38 -5.86
CA LEU A 245 -2.82 -15.52 -4.88
C LEU A 245 -3.98 -16.20 -4.19
N LEU A 246 -4.73 -17.05 -4.89
CA LEU A 246 -5.83 -17.84 -4.31
C LEU A 246 -5.34 -18.69 -3.14
N GLU A 247 -4.24 -19.42 -3.32
CA GLU A 247 -3.68 -20.28 -2.28
C GLU A 247 -3.06 -19.48 -1.12
N LYS A 248 -2.47 -18.32 -1.43
CA LYS A 248 -1.93 -17.42 -0.42
C LYS A 248 -3.00 -16.68 0.36
N LEU A 249 -4.12 -16.30 -0.27
CA LEU A 249 -5.24 -15.62 0.39
C LEU A 249 -5.88 -16.53 1.43
N ASP A 250 -6.01 -17.82 1.15
CA ASP A 250 -6.53 -18.80 2.12
C ASP A 250 -5.62 -18.95 3.35
N GLU A 251 -4.29 -18.85 3.18
CA GLU A 251 -3.29 -18.90 4.27
C GLU A 251 -3.11 -17.55 4.99
N PHE A 252 -3.46 -16.45 4.35
CA PHE A 252 -3.16 -15.10 4.78
C PHE A 252 -3.58 -14.76 6.22
N PRO A 253 -4.75 -15.20 6.72
CA PRO A 253 -5.10 -14.98 8.13
C PRO A 253 -4.11 -15.64 9.12
N ALA A 254 -3.51 -16.78 8.77
CA ALA A 254 -2.50 -17.43 9.61
C ALA A 254 -1.17 -16.66 9.57
N GLU A 255 -0.76 -16.19 8.41
CA GLU A 255 0.42 -15.33 8.27
C GLU A 255 0.29 -14.02 9.04
N LEU A 256 -0.88 -13.36 9.00
CA LEU A 256 -1.15 -12.16 9.80
C LEU A 256 -1.06 -12.43 11.30
N ARG A 257 -1.60 -13.56 11.78
CA ARG A 257 -1.44 -13.93 13.19
C ARG A 257 0.01 -14.11 13.58
N ASN A 258 0.84 -14.69 12.72
CA ASN A 258 2.27 -14.86 12.99
C ASN A 258 3.03 -13.52 12.97
N ARG A 259 2.72 -12.61 12.03
CA ARG A 259 3.25 -11.23 12.02
C ARG A 259 2.89 -10.47 13.30
N ASN A 260 1.64 -10.58 13.77
CA ASN A 260 1.20 -9.98 15.05
C ASN A 260 1.98 -10.54 16.25
N LYS A 261 2.23 -11.86 16.31
CA LYS A 261 3.06 -12.45 17.36
C LYS A 261 4.48 -11.89 17.34
N LEU A 262 5.10 -11.80 16.16
CA LEU A 262 6.44 -11.26 16.00
C LEU A 262 6.49 -9.76 16.38
N ALA A 263 5.50 -8.98 15.94
CA ALA A 263 5.38 -7.56 16.30
C ALA A 263 5.28 -7.37 17.83
N LYS A 264 4.51 -8.24 18.49
CA LYS A 264 4.38 -8.24 19.96
C LYS A 264 5.72 -8.51 20.65
N VAL A 265 6.52 -9.47 20.16
CA VAL A 265 7.86 -9.73 20.70
C VAL A 265 8.75 -8.51 20.54
N TYR A 266 8.75 -7.87 19.36
CA TYR A 266 9.54 -6.66 19.14
C TYR A 266 9.08 -5.52 20.05
N GLU A 267 7.78 -5.33 20.24
CA GLU A 267 7.22 -4.31 21.13
C GLU A 267 7.66 -4.54 22.58
N ASP A 268 7.49 -5.75 23.09
CA ASP A 268 7.79 -6.08 24.51
C ASP A 268 9.28 -5.92 24.82
N GLU A 269 10.17 -6.21 23.87
CA GLU A 269 11.61 -6.23 24.08
C GLU A 269 12.30 -4.90 23.71
N LEU A 270 11.70 -4.08 22.84
CA LEU A 270 12.36 -2.89 22.30
C LEU A 270 11.73 -1.56 22.75
N SER A 271 10.46 -1.54 23.19
CA SER A 271 9.73 -0.28 23.46
C SER A 271 10.29 0.58 24.60
N GLY A 272 11.12 0.06 25.46
CA GLY A 272 11.75 0.83 26.55
C GLY A 272 12.96 1.66 26.10
N GLU A 273 13.59 1.28 25.00
CA GLU A 273 14.86 1.86 24.51
C GLU A 273 14.71 2.50 23.12
N TYR A 274 13.77 2.02 22.33
CA TYR A 274 13.55 2.46 20.94
C TYR A 274 12.12 2.98 20.73
N ASN A 275 11.94 3.90 19.79
CA ASN A 275 10.63 4.34 19.37
C ASN A 275 10.02 3.27 18.44
N THR A 276 9.18 2.41 19.02
CA THR A 276 8.44 1.35 18.32
C THR A 276 7.22 1.91 17.60
N PRO A 277 6.65 1.20 16.58
CA PRO A 277 5.45 1.61 15.89
C PRO A 277 4.23 1.73 16.83
N VAL A 278 3.51 2.84 16.75
CA VAL A 278 2.28 3.04 17.52
C VAL A 278 1.11 2.36 16.83
N LEU A 279 0.39 1.52 17.55
CA LEU A 279 -0.87 0.91 17.09
C LEU A 279 -2.05 1.56 17.84
N PRO A 280 -2.83 2.49 17.24
CA PRO A 280 -3.94 3.14 17.91
C PRO A 280 -5.05 2.16 18.29
N SER A 281 -5.82 2.51 19.32
CA SER A 281 -6.96 1.66 19.77
C SER A 281 -7.96 1.44 18.63
N GLY A 282 -8.40 0.20 18.45
CA GLY A 282 -9.31 -0.19 17.37
C GLY A 282 -8.64 -0.46 16.03
N TYR A 283 -7.32 -0.23 15.90
CA TYR A 283 -6.57 -0.51 14.68
C TYR A 283 -5.91 -1.89 14.72
N SER A 284 -5.72 -2.45 13.53
CA SER A 284 -4.85 -3.60 13.30
C SER A 284 -3.92 -3.31 12.13
N SER A 285 -2.67 -3.77 12.21
CA SER A 285 -1.67 -3.61 11.14
C SER A 285 -1.46 -4.94 10.40
N SER A 286 -1.20 -4.86 9.10
CA SER A 286 -0.69 -5.99 8.33
C SER A 286 0.78 -6.29 8.64
N TRP A 287 1.46 -5.35 9.32
CA TRP A 287 2.89 -5.40 9.56
C TRP A 287 3.68 -5.70 8.28
N ALA A 288 3.40 -4.92 7.24
CA ALA A 288 4.18 -4.99 6.00
C ALA A 288 5.66 -4.73 6.30
N GLN A 289 5.93 -3.79 7.21
CA GLN A 289 7.22 -3.54 7.83
C GLN A 289 7.03 -3.32 9.34
N TYR A 290 8.02 -3.71 10.15
CA TYR A 290 8.13 -3.28 11.54
C TYR A 290 9.22 -2.21 11.59
N THR A 291 8.81 -0.95 11.72
CA THR A 291 9.68 0.21 11.51
C THR A 291 9.94 0.94 12.81
N LEU A 292 11.20 1.00 13.21
CA LEU A 292 11.68 1.74 14.38
C LEU A 292 12.15 3.13 13.98
N GLN A 293 12.17 4.06 14.94
CA GLN A 293 12.82 5.36 14.80
C GLN A 293 14.01 5.47 15.76
N ARG A 294 15.15 5.95 15.26
CA ARG A 294 16.33 6.25 16.06
C ARG A 294 17.18 7.33 15.38
N GLU A 295 17.60 8.31 16.15
CA GLU A 295 18.70 9.19 15.73
C GLU A 295 19.98 8.35 15.59
N CYS A 296 20.85 8.68 14.64
CA CYS A 296 22.06 7.91 14.35
C CYS A 296 21.80 6.39 14.10
N ARG A 297 20.74 6.07 13.35
CA ARG A 297 20.34 4.69 13.02
C ARG A 297 21.43 3.85 12.36
N GLU A 298 22.39 4.48 11.67
CA GLU A 298 23.44 3.83 10.88
C GLU A 298 24.36 2.96 11.75
N GLU A 299 24.65 3.39 12.98
CA GLU A 299 25.45 2.62 13.94
C GLU A 299 24.75 1.31 14.32
N LEU A 300 23.46 1.41 14.67
CA LEU A 300 22.65 0.25 15.02
C LEU A 300 22.46 -0.69 13.83
N MET A 301 22.15 -0.16 12.64
CA MET A 301 22.03 -0.97 11.43
C MET A 301 23.33 -1.69 11.08
N SER A 302 24.50 -1.05 11.34
CA SER A 302 25.81 -1.68 11.17
C SER A 302 25.99 -2.83 12.17
N ALA A 303 25.64 -2.64 13.43
CA ALA A 303 25.72 -3.68 14.47
C ALA A 303 24.79 -4.87 14.15
N LEU A 304 23.55 -4.60 13.72
CA LEU A 304 22.62 -5.63 13.28
C LEU A 304 23.20 -6.43 12.09
N LYS A 305 23.76 -5.75 11.09
CA LYS A 305 24.40 -6.39 9.94
C LYS A 305 25.58 -7.29 10.33
N GLN A 306 26.42 -6.87 11.29
CA GLN A 306 27.53 -7.69 11.80
C GLN A 306 27.03 -8.97 12.48
N ASN A 307 25.83 -8.94 13.08
CA ASN A 307 25.14 -10.11 13.65
C ASN A 307 24.32 -10.92 12.62
N GLY A 308 24.40 -10.57 11.33
CA GLY A 308 23.69 -11.24 10.26
C GLY A 308 22.19 -10.94 10.24
N ILE A 309 21.75 -9.82 10.83
CA ILE A 309 20.37 -9.32 10.83
C ILE A 309 20.25 -8.26 9.74
N PRO A 310 19.47 -8.48 8.67
CA PRO A 310 19.22 -7.45 7.66
C PRO A 310 18.28 -6.38 8.20
N SER A 311 18.54 -5.12 7.87
CA SER A 311 17.64 -3.99 8.12
C SER A 311 17.57 -3.09 6.89
N ILE A 312 16.41 -2.47 6.65
CA ILE A 312 16.16 -1.69 5.44
C ILE A 312 15.52 -0.35 5.82
N ILE A 313 15.88 0.71 5.08
CA ILE A 313 15.29 2.03 5.25
C ILE A 313 14.16 2.24 4.23
N TYR A 314 12.94 2.43 4.71
CA TYR A 314 11.75 2.83 3.96
C TYR A 314 11.19 4.13 4.56
N TYR A 315 11.48 5.34 4.03
CA TYR A 315 12.28 5.68 2.86
C TYR A 315 13.31 6.74 3.27
N HIS A 316 14.46 6.77 2.65
CA HIS A 316 15.51 7.74 3.00
C HIS A 316 15.33 9.13 2.36
N THR A 317 14.37 9.29 1.43
CA THR A 317 14.12 10.54 0.71
C THR A 317 12.62 10.73 0.54
N CYS A 318 12.10 11.87 0.99
CA CYS A 318 10.69 12.23 0.82
C CYS A 318 10.36 12.51 -0.67
N MET A 319 9.08 12.38 -1.06
CA MET A 319 8.65 12.57 -2.45
C MET A 319 9.02 13.95 -2.98
N HIS A 320 8.73 15.03 -2.23
CA HIS A 320 9.07 16.41 -2.64
C HIS A 320 10.57 16.67 -2.84
N GLN A 321 11.44 15.78 -2.32
CA GLN A 321 12.90 15.85 -2.47
C GLN A 321 13.43 14.97 -3.61
N GLN A 322 12.58 14.16 -4.25
CA GLN A 322 12.96 13.35 -5.38
C GLN A 322 13.20 14.22 -6.62
N THR A 323 14.27 13.94 -7.37
CA THR A 323 14.62 14.70 -8.60
C THR A 323 13.47 14.79 -9.58
N ALA A 324 12.73 13.70 -9.77
CA ALA A 324 11.58 13.67 -10.68
C ALA A 324 10.41 14.56 -10.23
N MET A 325 10.35 14.92 -8.94
CA MET A 325 9.31 15.76 -8.35
C MET A 325 9.74 17.22 -8.13
N ALA A 326 10.95 17.59 -8.53
CA ALA A 326 11.53 18.94 -8.31
C ALA A 326 10.72 20.07 -8.98
N GLY A 327 9.88 19.74 -9.97
CA GLY A 327 9.00 20.71 -10.64
C GLY A 327 7.70 21.02 -9.88
N PHE A 328 7.38 20.27 -8.82
CA PHE A 328 6.17 20.45 -8.05
C PHE A 328 6.44 21.28 -6.78
N LYS A 329 5.58 22.26 -6.56
CA LYS A 329 5.69 23.19 -5.43
C LYS A 329 5.26 22.53 -4.11
N VAL A 330 5.96 22.86 -3.03
CA VAL A 330 5.50 22.60 -1.66
C VAL A 330 4.64 23.79 -1.20
N TYR A 331 3.36 23.57 -0.99
CA TYR A 331 2.42 24.61 -0.57
C TYR A 331 2.54 24.86 0.94
N GLY A 332 2.83 26.12 1.33
CA GLY A 332 2.90 26.54 2.72
C GLY A 332 4.20 26.18 3.44
N LYS A 333 4.12 25.71 4.69
CA LYS A 333 5.28 25.42 5.57
C LYS A 333 6.11 24.19 5.12
N PRO A 334 7.39 24.09 5.54
CA PRO A 334 8.21 22.89 5.29
C PRO A 334 7.58 21.60 5.85
N LEU A 335 7.94 20.46 5.30
CA LEU A 335 7.45 19.11 5.63
C LEU A 335 8.38 18.42 6.64
N LEU A 336 8.55 19.04 7.81
CA LEU A 336 9.62 18.74 8.75
C LEU A 336 9.51 17.37 9.42
N VAL A 337 8.26 16.89 9.67
CA VAL A 337 8.06 15.57 10.29
C VAL A 337 8.49 14.49 9.31
N ALA A 338 8.02 14.53 8.08
CA ALA A 338 8.40 13.57 7.04
C ALA A 338 9.91 13.55 6.78
N GLU A 339 10.55 14.73 6.71
CA GLU A 339 12.01 14.82 6.54
C GLU A 339 12.78 14.24 7.72
N ARG A 340 12.27 14.40 8.96
CA ARG A 340 12.85 13.76 10.14
C ARG A 340 12.68 12.25 10.08
N LEU A 341 11.49 11.76 9.73
CA LEU A 341 11.24 10.33 9.56
C LEU A 341 12.21 9.71 8.54
N ALA A 342 12.40 10.35 7.39
CA ALA A 342 13.35 9.90 6.37
C ALA A 342 14.78 9.74 6.90
N ARG A 343 15.20 10.53 7.91
CA ARG A 343 16.52 10.43 8.53
C ARG A 343 16.61 9.41 9.66
N THR A 344 15.48 9.04 10.29
CA THR A 344 15.50 8.29 11.57
C THR A 344 14.94 6.89 11.49
N VAL A 345 14.09 6.56 10.49
CA VAL A 345 13.44 5.24 10.40
C VAL A 345 14.35 4.16 9.82
N PHE A 346 14.18 2.96 10.32
CA PHE A 346 14.68 1.71 9.71
C PHE A 346 13.76 0.55 10.11
N SER A 347 13.70 -0.49 9.28
CA SER A 347 12.78 -1.62 9.47
C SER A 347 13.52 -2.91 9.76
N LEU A 348 12.93 -3.73 10.62
CA LEU A 348 13.39 -5.07 11.00
C LEU A 348 12.75 -6.15 10.11
N PRO A 349 13.32 -7.38 10.05
CA PRO A 349 12.72 -8.51 9.37
C PRO A 349 11.29 -8.74 9.88
N MET A 350 10.31 -8.78 8.96
CA MET A 350 8.90 -8.93 9.31
C MET A 350 8.17 -9.76 8.26
N HIS A 351 7.89 -11.03 8.59
CA HIS A 351 7.10 -11.94 7.75
C HIS A 351 6.51 -13.08 8.57
N GLY A 352 5.46 -13.74 8.04
CA GLY A 352 4.71 -14.79 8.75
C GLY A 352 5.49 -16.07 9.08
N TYR A 353 6.69 -16.23 8.51
CA TYR A 353 7.57 -17.41 8.66
C TYR A 353 8.87 -17.11 9.43
N CYS A 354 8.95 -15.96 10.11
CA CYS A 354 10.13 -15.58 10.88
C CYS A 354 10.18 -16.37 12.20
N SER A 355 11.20 -17.24 12.34
CA SER A 355 11.45 -18.03 13.55
C SER A 355 12.57 -17.48 14.43
N ASP A 356 13.24 -16.42 14.00
CA ASP A 356 14.51 -15.96 14.57
C ASP A 356 14.37 -14.71 15.47
N ALA A 357 13.19 -14.48 16.06
CA ALA A 357 12.91 -13.31 16.89
C ALA A 357 13.96 -13.11 18.01
N ASP A 358 14.27 -14.17 18.76
CA ASP A 358 15.27 -14.14 19.85
C ASP A 358 16.66 -13.71 19.34
N LYS A 359 17.05 -14.16 18.15
CA LYS A 359 18.33 -13.79 17.54
C LYS A 359 18.35 -12.31 17.18
N ILE A 360 17.22 -11.79 16.67
CA ILE A 360 17.07 -10.38 16.32
C ILE A 360 17.20 -9.53 17.60
N ILE A 361 16.44 -9.86 18.65
CA ILE A 361 16.46 -9.14 19.92
C ILE A 361 17.86 -9.12 20.56
N LYS A 362 18.53 -10.27 20.63
CA LYS A 362 19.91 -10.35 21.17
C LYS A 362 20.90 -9.44 20.43
N ALA A 363 20.69 -9.19 19.15
CA ALA A 363 21.56 -8.31 18.36
C ALA A 363 21.41 -6.82 18.71
N PHE A 364 20.34 -6.44 19.44
CA PHE A 364 20.19 -5.07 19.99
C PHE A 364 20.99 -4.85 21.28
N GLY A 365 21.58 -5.91 21.88
CA GLY A 365 22.34 -5.82 23.13
C GLY A 365 21.47 -5.69 24.37
N THR A 366 20.18 -5.98 24.29
CA THR A 366 19.28 -6.11 25.45
C THR A 366 19.65 -7.40 26.19
N ASN A 367 20.23 -7.26 27.37
CA ASN A 367 20.55 -8.38 28.29
C ASN A 367 19.30 -8.80 29.06
#